data_3c101b33c34e0772316e06fa95e538be
#
_entry.id   3c101b33c34e0772316e06fa95e538be
#
_cell.length_a   1.000
_cell.length_b   1.000
_cell.length_c   1.000
_cell.angle_alpha   90.00
_cell.angle_beta   90.00
_cell.angle_gamma   90.00
#
_symmetry.space_group_name_H-M   'P 1'
#
loop_
_entity.id
_entity.type
_entity.pdbx_description
1 polymer ?
#
loop_
_entity_poly.entity_id
_entity_poly.type
_entity_poly.pdbx_seq_one_letter_code
_entity_poly.pdbx_strand_id
1 'polypeptide(L)'
;MIVISNTNIIYSCFYKPEGVIATILKNRKNKLQFIAPSYLLDEIEEHLPQIMKKNQLTKRQAKTLLKEFTKNITFYDLEDIKRENRDKAVKIVKEIDPDDYLFIALHLEKGHKIWTCDFELINGLKRKGTISVLLQEN
;
A
#
# COMPACT_ATOMS: atom_id res chain seq x y z
N MET A 1 10.74 5.59 -11.73
CA MET A 1 9.46 4.88 -11.80
C MET A 1 8.66 5.17 -10.53
N ILE A 2 7.40 5.50 -10.68
CA ILE A 2 6.50 5.76 -9.56
C ILE A 2 5.62 4.54 -9.34
N VAL A 3 5.48 4.11 -8.08
CA VAL A 3 4.77 2.89 -7.70
C VAL A 3 3.82 3.19 -6.56
N ILE A 4 2.61 2.67 -6.62
CA ILE A 4 1.63 2.79 -5.53
C ILE A 4 1.87 1.64 -4.55
N SER A 5 2.20 1.98 -3.29
CA SER A 5 2.41 0.97 -2.25
C SER A 5 1.07 0.60 -1.62
N ASN A 6 0.73 -0.68 -1.65
CA ASN A 6 -0.42 -1.20 -0.92
C ASN A 6 -0.06 -1.33 0.56
N THR A 7 -1.08 -1.34 1.44
CA THR A 7 -0.89 -1.41 2.89
C THR A 7 -0.12 -2.66 3.32
N ASN A 8 -0.33 -3.80 2.65
CA ASN A 8 0.33 -5.05 3.03
C ASN A 8 1.85 -5.02 2.83
N ILE A 9 2.37 -4.13 1.99
CA ILE A 9 3.81 -3.90 1.85
C ILE A 9 4.36 -3.40 3.19
N ILE A 10 3.65 -2.49 3.83
CA ILE A 10 4.05 -1.95 5.15
C ILE A 10 3.97 -3.04 6.22
N TYR A 11 2.90 -3.86 6.21
CA TYR A 11 2.79 -5.00 7.14
C TYR A 11 4.00 -5.93 7.00
N SER A 12 4.43 -6.21 5.77
CA SER A 12 5.62 -7.03 5.51
C SER A 12 6.87 -6.44 6.13
N CYS A 13 7.01 -5.10 6.11
CA CYS A 13 8.13 -4.42 6.74
C CYS A 13 8.16 -4.62 8.25
N PHE A 14 7.01 -4.66 8.92
CA PHE A 14 6.95 -4.91 10.36
C PHE A 14 7.42 -6.34 10.70
N TYR A 15 7.11 -7.31 9.85
CA TYR A 15 7.57 -8.69 10.04
C TYR A 15 9.06 -8.86 9.83
N LYS A 16 9.63 -8.14 8.87
CA LYS A 16 11.06 -8.21 8.52
C LYS A 16 11.60 -6.80 8.32
N PRO A 17 11.88 -6.07 9.41
CA PRO A 17 12.36 -4.68 9.32
C PRO A 17 13.68 -4.52 8.55
N GLU A 18 14.49 -5.56 8.49
CA GLU A 18 15.76 -5.58 7.76
C GLU A 18 15.66 -6.39 6.45
N GLY A 19 14.45 -6.75 6.05
CA GLY A 19 14.21 -7.53 4.84
C GLY A 19 14.30 -6.71 3.56
N VAL A 20 14.13 -7.39 2.42
CA VAL A 20 14.23 -6.80 1.09
C VAL A 20 13.19 -5.69 0.89
N ILE A 21 11.95 -5.93 1.28
CA ILE A 21 10.87 -4.96 1.10
C ILE A 21 11.15 -3.68 1.87
N ALA A 22 11.52 -3.80 3.15
CA ALA A 22 11.84 -2.64 3.98
C ALA A 22 13.06 -1.89 3.45
N THR A 23 14.07 -2.61 2.97
CA THR A 23 15.26 -2.01 2.36
C THR A 23 14.90 -1.18 1.14
N ILE A 24 14.04 -1.70 0.27
CA ILE A 24 13.58 -0.99 -0.93
C ILE A 24 12.83 0.30 -0.54
N LEU A 25 11.92 0.23 0.42
CA LEU A 25 11.14 1.39 0.87
C LEU A 25 12.01 2.47 1.51
N LYS A 26 13.03 2.09 2.30
CA LYS A 26 13.87 3.04 3.03
C LYS A 26 14.96 3.65 2.18
N ASN A 27 15.28 3.10 1.04
CA ASN A 27 16.44 3.50 0.24
C ASN A 27 16.13 4.68 -0.68
N ARG A 28 16.63 5.88 -0.33
CA ARG A 28 16.45 7.10 -1.15
C ARG A 28 17.22 7.06 -2.47
N LYS A 29 18.26 6.25 -2.57
CA LYS A 29 19.05 6.12 -3.80
C LYS A 29 18.36 5.25 -4.84
N ASN A 30 17.28 4.62 -4.45
CA ASN A 30 16.46 3.83 -5.35
C ASN A 30 15.81 4.75 -6.39
N LYS A 31 15.74 4.29 -7.63
CA LYS A 31 15.04 5.03 -8.70
C LYS A 31 13.52 4.95 -8.56
N LEU A 32 13.03 4.21 -7.59
CA LEU A 32 11.61 4.08 -7.31
C LEU A 32 11.12 5.23 -6.43
N GLN A 33 9.99 5.81 -6.81
CA GLN A 33 9.26 6.76 -5.99
C GLN A 33 7.96 6.10 -5.55
N PHE A 34 7.62 6.20 -4.26
CA PHE A 34 6.44 5.55 -3.72
C PHE A 34 5.35 6.57 -3.43
N ILE A 35 4.13 6.23 -3.82
CA ILE A 35 2.93 7.00 -3.49
C ILE A 35 1.89 6.06 -2.89
N ALA A 36 0.96 6.61 -2.12
CA ALA A 36 -0.14 5.86 -1.54
C ALA A 36 -1.26 6.82 -1.15
N PRO A 37 -2.50 6.34 -1.04
CA PRO A 37 -3.55 7.14 -0.42
C PRO A 37 -3.27 7.27 1.08
N SER A 38 -3.61 8.41 1.68
CA SER A 38 -3.42 8.65 3.12
C SER A 38 -4.20 7.64 3.98
N TYR A 39 -5.22 7.01 3.43
CA TYR A 39 -5.96 5.91 4.05
C TYR A 39 -5.04 4.77 4.51
N LEU A 40 -3.89 4.56 3.87
CA LEU A 40 -2.91 3.56 4.30
C LEU A 40 -2.53 3.78 5.77
N LEU A 41 -2.31 5.02 6.16
CA LEU A 41 -1.96 5.36 7.55
C LEU A 41 -3.10 5.03 8.52
N ASP A 42 -4.35 5.29 8.10
CA ASP A 42 -5.52 4.98 8.91
C ASP A 42 -5.67 3.47 9.11
N GLU A 43 -5.43 2.67 8.07
CA GLU A 43 -5.46 1.22 8.18
C GLU A 43 -4.40 0.69 9.15
N ILE A 44 -3.17 1.21 9.06
CA ILE A 44 -2.09 0.80 9.96
C ILE A 44 -2.43 1.17 11.41
N GLU A 45 -2.95 2.38 11.66
CA GLU A 45 -3.36 2.82 13.00
C GLU A 45 -4.46 1.92 13.57
N GLU A 46 -5.43 1.53 12.76
CA GLU A 46 -6.52 0.65 13.17
C GLU A 46 -6.00 -0.72 13.60
N HIS A 47 -5.01 -1.25 12.90
CA HIS A 47 -4.43 -2.57 13.17
C HIS A 47 -3.17 -2.54 14.03
N LEU A 48 -2.81 -1.38 14.57
CA LEU A 48 -1.58 -1.22 15.34
C LEU A 48 -1.48 -2.17 16.54
N PRO A 49 -2.53 -2.39 17.35
CA PRO A 49 -2.46 -3.33 18.47
C PRO A 49 -2.07 -4.75 18.03
N GLN A 50 -2.59 -5.21 16.91
CA GLN A 50 -2.28 -6.54 16.37
C GLN A 50 -0.83 -6.61 15.88
N ILE A 51 -0.36 -5.56 15.21
CA ILE A 51 1.03 -5.44 14.75
C ILE A 51 1.98 -5.51 15.93
N MET A 52 1.69 -4.78 16.99
CA MET A 52 2.49 -4.75 18.21
C MET A 52 2.57 -6.14 18.85
N LYS A 53 1.44 -6.81 18.95
CA LYS A 53 1.36 -8.14 19.57
C LYS A 53 2.13 -9.18 18.76
N LYS A 54 1.92 -9.21 17.44
CA LYS A 54 2.55 -10.20 16.56
C LYS A 54 4.07 -10.04 16.48
N ASN A 55 4.55 -8.80 16.57
CA ASN A 55 5.98 -8.50 16.40
C ASN A 55 6.68 -8.13 17.70
N GLN A 56 6.00 -8.29 18.84
CA GLN A 56 6.52 -8.03 20.18
C GLN A 56 7.10 -6.60 20.29
N LEU A 57 6.33 -5.62 19.82
CA LEU A 57 6.71 -4.22 19.82
C LEU A 57 5.95 -3.43 20.87
N THR A 58 6.60 -2.45 21.48
CA THR A 58 5.91 -1.41 22.23
C THR A 58 5.24 -0.45 21.25
N LYS A 59 4.28 0.34 21.73
CA LYS A 59 3.62 1.37 20.90
C LYS A 59 4.64 2.36 20.32
N ARG A 60 5.60 2.78 21.13
CA ARG A 60 6.66 3.70 20.71
C ARG A 60 7.51 3.10 19.60
N GLN A 61 7.92 1.83 19.74
CA GLN A 61 8.68 1.11 18.72
C GLN A 61 7.91 0.99 17.42
N ALA A 62 6.62 0.61 17.50
CA ALA A 62 5.77 0.47 16.32
C ALA A 62 5.61 1.80 15.58
N LYS A 63 5.39 2.90 16.30
CA LYS A 63 5.26 4.23 15.68
C LYS A 63 6.57 4.71 15.05
N THR A 64 7.69 4.43 15.69
CA THR A 64 9.02 4.77 15.14
C THR A 64 9.28 4.02 13.84
N LEU A 65 8.97 2.72 13.82
CA LEU A 65 9.11 1.89 12.62
C LEU A 65 8.17 2.35 11.51
N LEU A 66 6.94 2.70 11.83
CA LEU A 66 5.99 3.21 10.84
C LEU A 66 6.51 4.46 10.15
N LYS A 67 7.05 5.41 10.91
CA LYS A 67 7.68 6.60 10.35
C LYS A 67 8.82 6.24 9.40
N GLU A 68 9.66 5.30 9.81
CA GLU A 68 10.80 4.86 9.02
C GLU A 68 10.36 4.22 7.70
N PHE A 69 9.37 3.34 7.74
CA PHE A 69 8.87 2.65 6.55
C PHE A 69 8.13 3.57 5.58
N THR A 70 7.52 4.65 6.08
CA THR A 70 6.71 5.54 5.25
C THR A 70 7.39 6.86 4.88
N LYS A 71 8.62 7.10 5.35
CA LYS A 71 9.31 8.39 5.15
C LYS A 71 9.49 8.77 3.68
N ASN A 72 9.60 7.79 2.78
CA ASN A 72 9.80 8.02 1.36
C ASN A 72 8.52 7.87 0.54
N ILE A 73 7.36 7.76 1.20
CA ILE A 73 6.06 7.65 0.54
C ILE A 73 5.39 9.02 0.50
N THR A 74 4.95 9.43 -0.68
CA THR A 74 4.11 10.62 -0.84
C THR A 74 2.65 10.21 -0.74
N PHE A 75 1.91 10.83 0.18
CA PHE A 75 0.51 10.50 0.41
C PHE A 75 -0.43 11.46 -0.31
N TYR A 76 -1.51 10.91 -0.84
CA TYR A 76 -2.58 11.66 -1.48
C TYR A 76 -3.86 11.49 -0.67
N ASP A 77 -4.57 12.58 -0.46
CA ASP A 77 -5.84 12.58 0.27
C ASP A 77 -7.00 12.27 -0.67
N LEU A 78 -8.16 12.01 -0.10
CA LEU A 78 -9.37 11.69 -0.86
C LEU A 78 -9.69 12.78 -1.88
N GLU A 79 -9.50 14.05 -1.50
CA GLU A 79 -9.77 15.21 -2.35
C GLU A 79 -8.87 15.28 -3.58
N ASP A 80 -7.70 14.63 -3.52
CA ASP A 80 -6.75 14.60 -4.64
C ASP A 80 -7.14 13.61 -5.72
N ILE A 81 -8.18 12.80 -5.47
CA ILE A 81 -8.66 11.77 -6.40
C ILE A 81 -10.05 12.15 -6.88
N LYS A 82 -10.25 12.25 -8.19
CA LYS A 82 -11.54 12.60 -8.77
C LYS A 82 -12.62 11.60 -8.38
N ARG A 83 -13.81 12.08 -8.09
CA ARG A 83 -14.95 11.24 -7.74
C ARG A 83 -15.22 10.16 -8.79
N GLU A 84 -15.09 10.50 -10.06
CA GLU A 84 -15.25 9.55 -11.17
C GLU A 84 -14.34 8.33 -11.01
N ASN A 85 -13.06 8.56 -10.66
CA ASN A 85 -12.10 7.48 -10.47
C ASN A 85 -12.39 6.68 -9.20
N ARG A 86 -12.86 7.35 -8.14
CA ARG A 86 -13.28 6.65 -6.92
C ARG A 86 -14.48 5.73 -7.17
N ASP A 87 -15.46 6.20 -7.92
CA ASP A 87 -16.65 5.42 -8.26
C ASP A 87 -16.29 4.21 -9.13
N LYS A 88 -15.41 4.38 -10.10
CA LYS A 88 -14.91 3.28 -10.94
C LYS A 88 -14.17 2.25 -10.10
N ALA A 89 -13.34 2.72 -9.17
CA ALA A 89 -12.57 1.84 -8.29
C ALA A 89 -13.46 0.97 -7.40
N VAL A 90 -14.52 1.56 -6.84
CA VAL A 90 -15.50 0.81 -6.03
C VAL A 90 -16.08 -0.36 -6.83
N LYS A 91 -16.43 -0.12 -8.09
CA LYS A 91 -16.98 -1.18 -8.96
C LYS A 91 -15.97 -2.28 -9.25
N ILE A 92 -14.70 -1.90 -9.46
CA ILE A 92 -13.63 -2.88 -9.76
C ILE A 92 -13.39 -3.81 -8.58
N VAL A 93 -13.33 -3.28 -7.36
CA VAL A 93 -12.96 -4.07 -6.18
C VAL A 93 -14.13 -4.71 -5.45
N LYS A 94 -15.36 -4.42 -5.85
CA LYS A 94 -16.58 -4.88 -5.17
C LYS A 94 -16.57 -6.39 -4.89
N GLU A 95 -16.07 -7.18 -5.82
CA GLU A 95 -16.03 -8.64 -5.71
C GLU A 95 -14.67 -9.18 -5.25
N ILE A 96 -13.70 -8.29 -5.00
CA ILE A 96 -12.35 -8.67 -4.56
C ILE A 96 -12.18 -8.32 -3.10
N ASP A 97 -11.94 -7.05 -2.82
CA ASP A 97 -11.86 -6.50 -1.47
C ASP A 97 -12.24 -5.02 -1.51
N PRO A 98 -13.44 -4.67 -1.00
CA PRO A 98 -13.90 -3.28 -1.03
C PRO A 98 -12.95 -2.29 -0.34
N ASP A 99 -12.16 -2.73 0.65
CA ASP A 99 -11.24 -1.87 1.37
C ASP A 99 -10.08 -1.38 0.50
N ASP A 100 -9.83 -2.04 -0.64
CA ASP A 100 -8.74 -1.66 -1.55
C ASP A 100 -9.12 -0.57 -2.54
N TYR A 101 -10.35 -0.03 -2.49
CA TYR A 101 -10.83 0.87 -3.54
C TYR A 101 -9.98 2.13 -3.71
N LEU A 102 -9.44 2.71 -2.62
CA LEU A 102 -8.65 3.94 -2.72
C LEU A 102 -7.30 3.72 -3.42
N PHE A 103 -6.70 2.54 -3.27
CA PHE A 103 -5.47 2.18 -4.00
C PHE A 103 -5.75 2.08 -5.49
N ILE A 104 -6.86 1.47 -5.86
CA ILE A 104 -7.29 1.36 -7.26
C ILE A 104 -7.67 2.74 -7.81
N ALA A 105 -8.36 3.56 -7.03
CA ALA A 105 -8.72 4.92 -7.42
C ALA A 105 -7.47 5.76 -7.71
N LEU A 106 -6.44 5.65 -6.87
CA LEU A 106 -5.18 6.34 -7.08
C LEU A 106 -4.49 5.83 -8.36
N HIS A 107 -4.55 4.54 -8.62
CA HIS A 107 -4.04 3.96 -9.89
C HIS A 107 -4.76 4.57 -11.09
N LEU A 108 -6.08 4.68 -11.04
CA LEU A 108 -6.87 5.26 -12.14
C LEU A 108 -6.56 6.75 -12.33
N GLU A 109 -6.30 7.48 -11.23
CA GLU A 109 -5.99 8.90 -11.27
C GLU A 109 -4.59 9.17 -11.82
N LYS A 110 -3.59 8.39 -11.41
CA LYS A 110 -2.17 8.64 -11.70
C LYS A 110 -1.56 7.72 -12.76
N GLY A 111 -2.15 6.58 -13.03
CA GLY A 111 -1.67 5.64 -14.05
C GLY A 111 -0.47 4.80 -13.65
N HIS A 112 -0.10 4.77 -12.37
CA HIS A 112 1.07 4.02 -11.90
C HIS A 112 0.68 2.62 -11.40
N LYS A 113 1.62 1.68 -11.50
CA LYS A 113 1.41 0.30 -11.05
C LYS A 113 1.29 0.21 -9.54
N ILE A 114 0.55 -0.79 -9.08
CA ILE A 114 0.38 -1.09 -7.66
C ILE A 114 1.36 -2.18 -7.25
N TRP A 115 2.12 -1.92 -6.19
CA TRP A 115 2.99 -2.91 -5.56
C TRP A 115 2.26 -3.52 -4.38
N THR A 116 2.02 -4.82 -4.45
CA THR A 116 1.26 -5.54 -3.42
C THR A 116 1.75 -6.97 -3.30
N CYS A 117 1.58 -7.55 -2.11
CA CYS A 117 1.80 -8.96 -1.82
C CYS A 117 0.47 -9.73 -1.72
N ASP A 118 -0.66 -9.06 -1.94
CA ASP A 118 -1.98 -9.66 -1.83
C ASP A 118 -2.36 -10.39 -3.12
N PHE A 119 -2.21 -11.73 -3.10
CA PHE A 119 -2.50 -12.56 -4.28
C PHE A 119 -3.97 -12.55 -4.66
N GLU A 120 -4.88 -12.41 -3.71
CA GLU A 120 -6.31 -12.30 -4.01
C GLU A 120 -6.61 -11.05 -4.82
N LEU A 121 -6.03 -9.91 -4.43
CA LEU A 121 -6.14 -8.66 -5.16
C LEU A 121 -5.52 -8.81 -6.56
N ILE A 122 -4.31 -9.35 -6.66
CA ILE A 122 -3.59 -9.54 -7.91
C ILE A 122 -4.43 -10.37 -8.88
N ASN A 123 -4.90 -11.53 -8.42
CA ASN A 123 -5.67 -12.45 -9.27
C ASN A 123 -7.02 -11.85 -9.66
N GLY A 124 -7.68 -11.14 -8.75
CA GLY A 124 -8.93 -10.44 -9.03
C GLY A 124 -8.78 -9.38 -10.10
N LEU A 125 -7.71 -8.57 -10.02
CA LEU A 125 -7.43 -7.53 -11.02
C LEU A 125 -7.06 -8.12 -12.37
N LYS A 126 -6.30 -9.21 -12.38
CA LYS A 126 -5.97 -9.92 -13.63
C LYS A 126 -7.22 -10.44 -14.33
N ARG A 127 -8.17 -11.03 -13.57
CA ARG A 127 -9.44 -11.51 -14.15
C ARG A 127 -10.23 -10.38 -14.81
N LYS A 128 -10.17 -9.17 -14.24
CA LYS A 128 -10.88 -8.02 -14.80
C LYS A 128 -10.14 -7.35 -15.96
N GLY A 129 -8.84 -7.66 -16.13
CA GLY A 129 -8.04 -7.18 -17.26
C GLY A 129 -7.85 -5.67 -17.31
N THR A 130 -8.05 -4.96 -16.22
CA THR A 130 -8.13 -3.51 -16.21
C THR A 130 -6.95 -2.78 -15.58
N ILE A 131 -6.10 -3.49 -14.81
CA ILE A 131 -5.06 -2.85 -13.99
C ILE A 131 -3.78 -3.65 -14.04
N SER A 132 -2.65 -2.95 -14.20
CA SER A 132 -1.32 -3.52 -14.07
C SER A 132 -0.86 -3.47 -12.62
N VAL A 133 -0.38 -4.57 -12.10
CA VAL A 133 0.17 -4.66 -10.76
C VAL A 133 1.61 -5.13 -10.79
N LEU A 134 2.41 -4.69 -9.83
CA LEU A 134 3.74 -5.19 -9.57
C LEU A 134 3.65 -6.28 -8.52
N LEU A 135 4.17 -7.47 -8.87
CA LEU A 135 4.27 -8.57 -7.92
C LEU A 135 5.58 -8.47 -7.15
N GLN A 136 5.49 -8.68 -5.83
CA GLN A 136 6.67 -8.89 -5.02
C GLN A 136 7.02 -10.38 -5.10
N GLU A 137 8.16 -10.69 -5.74
CA GLU A 137 8.70 -12.04 -5.72
C GLU A 137 9.64 -12.16 -4.51
N ASN A 138 9.46 -13.20 -3.74
CA ASN A 138 10.33 -13.49 -2.60
C ASN A 138 11.59 -14.20 -3.07
#